data_69fa174207745f35f6ce10f80cf2d1d6
#
_entry.id   69fa174207745f35f6ce10f80cf2d1d6
#
_cell.length_a   1.000
_cell.length_b   1.000
_cell.length_c   1.000
_cell.angle_alpha   90.00
_cell.angle_beta   90.00
_cell.angle_gamma   90.00
#
_symmetry.space_group_name_H-M   'P 1'
#
loop_
_entity.id
_entity.type
_entity.pdbx_description
1 polymer ?
#
loop_
_entity_poly.entity_id
_entity_poly.type
_entity_poly.pdbx_seq_one_letter_code
_entity_poly.pdbx_strand_id
1 'polypeptide(L)'
;NKNLYKIINKGVLENKGVEPAIEGDHRFGVSLIEIPPGQGANLHSHETEEVFFPLNGKMIVFWGDQAQYQVELNQWDCFSVPIGLMRGFKNPNEHILIVYSVVGGTDQEVGKITWHPNVIKLAEESGLIFDQEGYLKDKK
;
A
#
# COMPACT_ATOMS: atom_id res chain seq x y z
N ASN A 1 3.15 -2.84 11.21
CA ASN A 1 4.04 -1.71 10.92
C ASN A 1 4.91 -2.03 9.72
N LYS A 2 4.97 -1.13 8.76
CA LYS A 2 5.85 -1.18 7.60
C LYS A 2 6.54 0.16 7.43
N ASN A 3 7.73 0.17 6.85
CA ASN A 3 8.41 1.39 6.47
C ASN A 3 8.23 1.63 4.97
N LEU A 4 7.92 2.86 4.60
CA LEU A 4 7.66 3.27 3.23
C LEU A 4 8.64 4.37 2.83
N TYR A 5 9.49 4.07 1.87
CA TYR A 5 10.48 4.99 1.32
C TYR A 5 10.02 5.48 -0.05
N LYS A 6 9.63 6.73 -0.14
CA LYS A 6 9.24 7.37 -1.40
C LYS A 6 10.47 7.76 -2.20
N ILE A 7 10.60 7.20 -3.39
CA ILE A 7 11.74 7.45 -4.28
C ILE A 7 11.35 8.50 -5.32
N ILE A 8 10.29 8.28 -6.07
CA ILE A 8 9.78 9.21 -7.08
C ILE A 8 8.34 9.55 -6.73
N ASN A 9 8.03 10.82 -6.65
CA ASN A 9 6.73 11.36 -6.28
C ASN A 9 6.20 10.84 -4.92
N LYS A 10 5.16 11.45 -4.41
CA LYS A 10 4.52 11.04 -3.14
C LYS A 10 3.68 9.78 -3.31
N GLY A 11 3.02 9.66 -4.45
CA GLY A 11 2.12 8.54 -4.72
C GLY A 11 1.07 8.38 -3.61
N VAL A 12 0.74 7.15 -3.28
CA VAL A 12 -0.19 6.83 -2.20
C VAL A 12 0.49 7.04 -0.84
N LEU A 13 -0.16 7.80 0.04
CA LEU A 13 0.31 8.09 1.40
C LEU A 13 -0.71 7.61 2.44
N GLU A 14 -0.22 6.93 3.46
CA GLU A 14 -1.01 6.62 4.67
C GLU A 14 -0.83 7.70 5.74
N ASN A 15 0.29 8.42 5.71
CA ASN A 15 0.64 9.48 6.66
C ASN A 15 1.12 10.73 5.92
N LYS A 16 0.80 11.90 6.46
CA LYS A 16 1.31 13.19 5.97
C LYS A 16 2.78 13.37 6.35
N GLY A 17 3.52 14.12 5.53
CA GLY A 17 4.89 14.53 5.83
C GLY A 17 6.00 13.63 5.29
N VAL A 18 5.65 12.65 4.46
CA VAL A 18 6.65 11.87 3.72
C VAL A 18 6.97 12.58 2.41
N GLU A 19 8.22 12.96 2.22
CA GLU A 19 8.70 13.60 1.00
C GLU A 19 9.51 12.61 0.14
N PRO A 20 9.38 12.65 -1.20
CA PRO A 20 10.14 11.78 -2.08
C PRO A 20 11.59 12.25 -2.22
N ALA A 21 12.49 11.32 -2.53
CA ALA A 21 13.88 11.63 -2.82
C ALA A 21 14.05 12.37 -4.15
N ILE A 22 13.16 12.12 -5.11
CA ILE A 22 13.15 12.71 -6.44
C ILE A 22 11.78 13.34 -6.67
N GLU A 23 11.75 14.63 -6.83
CA GLU A 23 10.57 15.40 -7.23
C GLU A 23 10.61 15.72 -8.72
N GLY A 24 9.46 16.07 -9.29
CA GLY A 24 9.34 16.52 -10.67
C GLY A 24 8.08 16.03 -11.36
N ASP A 25 8.01 16.28 -12.64
CA ASP A 25 6.85 16.04 -13.50
C ASP A 25 6.76 14.57 -13.95
N HIS A 26 6.85 13.64 -13.01
CA HIS A 26 6.68 12.21 -13.28
C HIS A 26 5.21 11.81 -13.24
N ARG A 27 4.79 10.97 -14.21
CA ARG A 27 3.44 10.39 -14.25
C ARG A 27 3.36 9.02 -13.60
N PHE A 28 4.23 8.76 -12.64
CA PHE A 28 4.25 7.58 -11.80
C PHE A 28 4.98 7.89 -10.50
N GLY A 29 4.64 7.15 -9.47
CA GLY A 29 5.35 7.15 -8.21
C GLY A 29 6.10 5.83 -8.00
N VAL A 30 7.27 5.88 -7.37
CA VAL A 30 8.08 4.70 -7.04
C VAL A 30 8.37 4.70 -5.55
N SER A 31 8.19 3.54 -4.94
CA SER A 31 8.47 3.34 -3.52
C SER A 31 9.18 2.02 -3.26
N LEU A 32 10.03 2.00 -2.23
CA LEU A 32 10.43 0.77 -1.56
C LEU A 32 9.64 0.62 -0.26
N ILE A 33 9.17 -0.59 -0.01
CA ILE A 33 8.40 -0.92 1.19
C ILE A 33 9.15 -2.02 1.94
N GLU A 34 9.54 -1.75 3.17
CA GLU A 34 10.05 -2.75 4.11
C GLU A 34 8.90 -3.26 4.96
N ILE A 35 8.62 -4.55 4.88
CA ILE A 35 7.49 -5.19 5.55
C ILE A 35 8.04 -6.22 6.54
N PRO A 36 7.90 -5.99 7.85
CA PRO A 36 8.29 -6.99 8.86
C PRO A 36 7.49 -8.30 8.71
N PRO A 37 8.00 -9.42 9.26
CA PRO A 37 7.30 -10.71 9.26
C PRO A 37 5.84 -10.59 9.75
N GLY A 38 4.92 -11.19 9.00
CA GLY A 38 3.50 -11.19 9.32
C GLY A 38 2.75 -9.87 9.14
N GLN A 39 3.45 -8.78 8.81
CA GLN A 39 2.85 -7.45 8.59
C GLN A 39 2.52 -7.22 7.10
N GLY A 40 1.85 -6.11 6.82
CA GLY A 40 1.48 -5.72 5.46
C GLY A 40 0.51 -4.55 5.43
N ALA A 41 -0.36 -4.53 4.44
CA ALA A 41 -1.45 -3.58 4.32
C ALA A 41 -2.79 -4.31 4.25
N ASN A 42 -3.78 -3.78 4.97
CA ASN A 42 -5.15 -4.26 4.93
C ASN A 42 -5.86 -3.88 3.63
N LEU A 43 -7.08 -4.37 3.44
CA LEU A 43 -7.89 -4.12 2.25
C LEU A 43 -8.14 -2.62 2.04
N HIS A 44 -7.68 -2.12 0.91
CA HIS A 44 -7.84 -0.75 0.43
C HIS A 44 -7.82 -0.71 -1.09
N SER A 45 -8.26 0.40 -1.66
CA SER A 45 -8.17 0.68 -3.09
C SER A 45 -7.71 2.11 -3.34
N HIS A 46 -7.24 2.38 -4.53
CA HIS A 46 -6.96 3.72 -5.03
C HIS A 46 -7.32 3.89 -6.51
N GLU A 47 -7.24 5.13 -6.99
CA GLU A 47 -7.78 5.54 -8.29
C GLU A 47 -6.82 5.34 -9.45
N THR A 48 -5.60 4.87 -9.17
CA THR A 48 -4.58 4.56 -10.18
C THR A 48 -4.08 3.12 -10.04
N GLU A 49 -3.45 2.64 -11.09
CA GLU A 49 -2.82 1.31 -11.11
C GLU A 49 -1.67 1.24 -10.10
N GLU A 50 -1.41 0.05 -9.62
CA GLU A 50 -0.24 -0.24 -8.81
C GLU A 50 0.38 -1.56 -9.24
N VAL A 51 1.71 -1.62 -9.16
CA VAL A 51 2.48 -2.82 -9.47
C VAL A 51 3.38 -3.15 -8.30
N PHE A 52 3.44 -4.44 -7.92
CA PHE A 52 4.33 -4.94 -6.88
C PHE A 52 5.38 -5.89 -7.44
N PHE A 53 6.60 -5.73 -6.95
CA PHE A 53 7.72 -6.65 -7.17
C PHE A 53 8.35 -7.01 -5.81
N PRO A 54 8.17 -8.23 -5.28
CA PRO A 54 8.94 -8.68 -4.13
C PRO A 54 10.40 -8.89 -4.54
N LEU A 55 11.34 -8.30 -3.79
CA LEU A 55 12.75 -8.27 -4.17
C LEU A 55 13.59 -9.36 -3.48
N ASN A 56 13.20 -9.83 -2.31
CA ASN A 56 14.04 -10.70 -1.47
C ASN A 56 13.27 -11.82 -0.76
N GLY A 57 12.10 -12.18 -1.27
CA GLY A 57 11.28 -13.21 -0.66
C GLY A 57 9.91 -13.33 -1.29
N LYS A 58 9.02 -14.05 -0.64
CA LYS A 58 7.63 -14.23 -1.06
C LYS A 58 6.75 -13.11 -0.56
N MET A 59 5.70 -12.79 -1.32
CA MET A 59 4.66 -11.83 -0.95
C MET A 59 3.29 -12.46 -1.18
N ILE A 60 2.39 -12.35 -0.22
CA ILE A 60 0.98 -12.69 -0.45
C ILE A 60 0.22 -11.42 -0.79
N VAL A 61 -0.49 -11.43 -1.91
CA VAL A 61 -1.47 -10.40 -2.27
C VAL A 61 -2.85 -11.02 -2.20
N PHE A 62 -3.78 -10.35 -1.53
CA PHE A 62 -5.17 -10.80 -1.40
C PHE A 62 -6.11 -9.67 -1.83
N TRP A 63 -7.27 -10.06 -2.38
CA TRP A 63 -8.25 -9.10 -2.89
C TRP A 63 -9.69 -9.61 -2.79
N GLY A 64 -10.60 -8.72 -3.15
CA GLY A 64 -12.04 -8.91 -3.03
C GLY A 64 -12.56 -8.37 -1.70
N ASP A 65 -13.88 -8.14 -1.63
CA ASP A 65 -14.53 -7.49 -0.48
C ASP A 65 -14.40 -8.28 0.84
N GLN A 66 -14.09 -9.57 0.75
CA GLN A 66 -13.88 -10.45 1.90
C GLN A 66 -12.46 -11.07 1.91
N ALA A 67 -11.53 -10.49 1.16
CA ALA A 67 -10.20 -11.07 0.95
C ALA A 67 -10.24 -12.55 0.49
N GLN A 68 -11.28 -12.91 -0.27
CA GLN A 68 -11.55 -14.30 -0.65
C GLN A 68 -10.59 -14.84 -1.71
N TYR A 69 -9.88 -13.98 -2.39
CA TYR A 69 -8.87 -14.33 -3.39
C TYR A 69 -7.49 -14.01 -2.90
N GLN A 70 -6.53 -14.86 -3.20
CA GLN A 70 -5.12 -14.57 -2.91
C GLN A 70 -4.18 -15.23 -3.91
N VAL A 71 -2.98 -14.69 -4.00
CA VAL A 71 -1.85 -15.26 -4.73
C VAL A 71 -0.58 -15.10 -3.92
N GLU A 72 0.30 -16.10 -3.97
CA GLU A 72 1.67 -16.02 -3.47
C GLU A 72 2.59 -15.69 -4.63
N LEU A 73 3.27 -14.55 -4.53
CA LEU A 73 4.31 -14.12 -5.45
C LEU A 73 5.65 -14.61 -4.95
N ASN A 74 6.49 -15.11 -5.85
CA ASN A 74 7.88 -15.39 -5.57
C ASN A 74 8.73 -14.12 -5.81
N GLN A 75 9.97 -14.17 -5.35
CA GLN A 75 10.97 -13.13 -5.67
C GLN A 75 10.98 -12.87 -7.19
N TRP A 76 10.96 -11.60 -7.57
CA TRP A 76 10.96 -11.09 -8.95
C TRP A 76 9.64 -11.26 -9.73
N ASP A 77 8.63 -11.90 -9.17
CA ASP A 77 7.30 -11.88 -9.77
C ASP A 77 6.75 -10.44 -9.81
N CYS A 78 5.93 -10.17 -10.83
CA CYS A 78 5.25 -8.89 -10.98
C CYS A 78 3.74 -9.09 -10.83
N PHE A 79 3.12 -8.35 -9.92
CA PHE A 79 1.67 -8.33 -9.75
C PHE A 79 1.12 -6.94 -10.07
N SER A 80 0.25 -6.86 -11.09
CA SER A 80 -0.42 -5.61 -11.46
C SER A 80 -1.81 -5.54 -10.83
N VAL A 81 -2.06 -4.47 -10.11
CA VAL A 81 -3.34 -4.19 -9.44
C VAL A 81 -4.16 -3.25 -10.31
N PRO A 82 -5.35 -3.68 -10.80
CA PRO A 82 -6.25 -2.80 -11.53
C PRO A 82 -6.77 -1.65 -10.66
N ILE A 83 -7.13 -0.56 -11.32
CA ILE A 83 -7.77 0.60 -10.68
C ILE A 83 -9.03 0.16 -9.90
N GLY A 84 -9.17 0.65 -8.68
CA GLY A 84 -10.34 0.41 -7.83
C GLY A 84 -10.44 -0.98 -7.22
N LEU A 85 -9.51 -1.90 -7.52
CA LEU A 85 -9.51 -3.22 -6.89
C LEU A 85 -9.20 -3.09 -5.38
N MET A 86 -10.12 -3.62 -4.56
CA MET A 86 -9.92 -3.73 -3.11
C MET A 86 -8.91 -4.84 -2.84
N ARG A 87 -7.69 -4.47 -2.38
CA ARG A 87 -6.58 -5.41 -2.15
C ARG A 87 -5.82 -5.08 -0.88
N GLY A 88 -5.12 -6.08 -0.41
CA GLY A 88 -4.13 -5.98 0.65
C GLY A 88 -2.96 -6.90 0.35
N PHE A 89 -1.94 -6.86 1.20
CA PHE A 89 -0.77 -7.70 1.06
C PHE A 89 -0.15 -8.04 2.42
N LYS A 90 0.65 -9.10 2.44
CA LYS A 90 1.29 -9.59 3.66
C LYS A 90 2.66 -10.19 3.36
N ASN A 91 3.60 -10.00 4.29
CA ASN A 91 4.86 -10.70 4.31
C ASN A 91 4.70 -12.08 4.99
N PRO A 92 4.81 -13.20 4.26
CA PRO A 92 4.76 -14.55 4.84
C PRO A 92 6.12 -15.05 5.32
N ASN A 93 7.22 -14.30 5.08
CA ASN A 93 8.56 -14.72 5.42
C ASN A 93 8.89 -14.44 6.90
N GLU A 94 9.94 -15.09 7.40
CA GLU A 94 10.50 -14.84 8.75
C GLU A 94 11.51 -13.66 8.80
N HIS A 95 11.77 -13.04 7.66
CA HIS A 95 12.64 -11.87 7.52
C HIS A 95 11.88 -10.67 6.96
N ILE A 96 12.48 -9.49 7.02
CA ILE A 96 11.92 -8.28 6.40
C ILE A 96 11.84 -8.47 4.90
N LEU A 97 10.63 -8.38 4.35
CA LEU A 97 10.39 -8.39 2.91
C LEU A 97 10.57 -6.98 2.36
N ILE A 98 11.31 -6.86 1.27
CA ILE A 98 11.45 -5.62 0.51
C ILE A 98 10.63 -5.73 -0.76
N VAL A 99 9.71 -4.80 -0.95
CA VAL A 99 8.84 -4.72 -2.13
C VAL A 99 9.10 -3.42 -2.87
N TYR A 100 9.28 -3.53 -4.17
CA TYR A 100 9.30 -2.39 -5.08
C TYR A 100 7.87 -2.15 -5.56
N SER A 101 7.35 -0.94 -5.35
CA SER A 101 6.00 -0.56 -5.77
C SER A 101 6.06 0.61 -6.74
N VAL A 102 5.32 0.49 -7.84
CA VAL A 102 5.11 1.56 -8.80
C VAL A 102 3.62 1.87 -8.85
N VAL A 103 3.27 3.13 -8.63
CA VAL A 103 1.89 3.64 -8.68
C VAL A 103 1.78 4.56 -9.89
N GLY A 104 0.79 4.31 -10.74
CA GLY A 104 0.51 5.15 -11.92
C GLY A 104 -0.03 6.52 -11.55
N GLY A 105 0.11 7.49 -12.46
CA GLY A 105 -0.41 8.84 -12.31
C GLY A 105 0.50 9.81 -11.56
N THR A 106 0.19 11.09 -11.69
CA THR A 106 0.81 12.16 -10.91
C THR A 106 0.30 12.12 -9.46
N ASP A 107 0.95 12.83 -8.54
CA ASP A 107 0.49 12.95 -7.15
C ASP A 107 -0.94 13.53 -7.02
N GLN A 108 -1.40 14.27 -8.01
CA GLN A 108 -2.77 14.79 -8.08
C GLN A 108 -3.77 13.74 -8.59
N GLU A 109 -3.35 12.84 -9.48
CA GLU A 109 -4.18 11.80 -10.09
C GLU A 109 -4.33 10.56 -9.18
N VAL A 110 -3.38 10.29 -8.30
CA VAL A 110 -3.42 9.13 -7.38
C VAL A 110 -4.67 9.13 -6.50
N GLY A 111 -5.18 10.31 -6.16
CA GLY A 111 -6.40 10.44 -5.35
C GLY A 111 -6.23 9.97 -3.91
N LYS A 112 -7.34 9.58 -3.31
CA LYS A 112 -7.42 9.13 -1.92
C LYS A 112 -7.34 7.62 -1.83
N ILE A 113 -6.79 7.13 -0.72
CA ILE A 113 -6.96 5.72 -0.33
C ILE A 113 -8.40 5.52 0.13
N THR A 114 -9.07 4.53 -0.45
CA THR A 114 -10.36 4.04 0.03
C THR A 114 -10.14 2.78 0.85
N TRP A 115 -10.39 2.87 2.15
CA TRP A 115 -10.27 1.75 3.06
C TRP A 115 -11.54 0.92 3.10
N HIS A 116 -11.39 -0.39 3.22
CA HIS A 116 -12.54 -1.28 3.40
C HIS A 116 -13.27 -0.95 4.72
N PRO A 117 -14.62 -0.97 4.79
CA PRO A 117 -15.37 -0.63 6.01
C PRO A 117 -14.95 -1.40 7.26
N ASN A 118 -14.61 -2.67 7.13
CA ASN A 118 -14.11 -3.48 8.25
C ASN A 118 -12.76 -2.99 8.76
N VAL A 119 -11.90 -2.45 7.90
CA VAL A 119 -10.61 -1.87 8.28
C VAL A 119 -10.82 -0.58 9.07
N ILE A 120 -11.77 0.24 8.63
CA ILE A 120 -12.16 1.48 9.35
C ILE A 120 -12.65 1.13 10.76
N LYS A 121 -13.53 0.13 10.87
CA LYS A 121 -14.04 -0.32 12.17
C LYS A 121 -12.94 -0.82 13.10
N LEU A 122 -12.02 -1.64 12.59
CA LEU A 122 -10.87 -2.15 13.37
C LEU A 122 -9.95 -1.01 13.83
N ALA A 123 -9.73 0.00 13.00
CA ALA A 123 -8.96 1.18 13.38
C ALA A 123 -9.65 1.93 14.52
N GLU A 124 -10.95 2.17 14.44
CA GLU A 124 -11.74 2.83 15.50
C GLU A 124 -11.69 2.06 16.82
N GLU A 125 -11.81 0.74 16.78
CA GLU A 125 -11.70 -0.14 17.96
C GLU A 125 -10.31 -0.08 18.60
N SER A 126 -9.27 0.21 17.80
CA SER A 126 -7.88 0.38 18.24
C SER A 126 -7.54 1.81 18.68
N GLY A 127 -8.52 2.73 18.71
CA GLY A 127 -8.31 4.12 19.08
C GLY A 127 -7.76 5.01 17.97
N LEU A 128 -7.80 4.53 16.73
CA LEU A 128 -7.41 5.27 15.53
C LEU A 128 -8.64 5.67 14.72
N ILE A 129 -8.53 6.75 13.98
CA ILE A 129 -9.54 7.18 13.02
C ILE A 129 -8.87 7.55 11.69
N PHE A 130 -9.62 7.42 10.60
CA PHE A 130 -9.22 7.98 9.32
C PHE A 130 -9.81 9.39 9.17
N ASP A 131 -8.99 10.33 8.72
CA ASP A 131 -9.49 11.66 8.38
C ASP A 131 -10.23 11.65 7.03
N GLN A 132 -10.77 12.82 6.63
CA GLN A 132 -11.51 12.96 5.37
C GLN A 132 -10.68 12.69 4.12
N GLU A 133 -9.34 12.70 4.27
CA GLU A 133 -8.38 12.44 3.19
C GLU A 133 -7.86 10.99 3.21
N GLY A 134 -8.32 10.16 4.18
CA GLY A 134 -7.93 8.75 4.31
C GLY A 134 -6.64 8.52 5.10
N TYR A 135 -6.12 9.53 5.82
CA TYR A 135 -4.94 9.39 6.67
C TYR A 135 -5.32 8.94 8.09
N LEU A 136 -4.48 8.06 8.66
CA LEU A 136 -4.63 7.60 10.04
C LEU A 136 -4.26 8.70 11.04
N LYS A 137 -5.10 8.84 12.06
CA LYS A 137 -4.89 9.75 13.21
C LYS A 137 -5.32 9.08 14.51
N ASP A 138 -4.72 9.53 15.61
CA ASP A 138 -5.22 9.18 16.95
C ASP A 138 -6.61 9.76 17.17
N LYS A 139 -7.49 8.96 17.75
CA LYS A 139 -8.79 9.42 18.22
C LYS A 139 -8.56 10.30 19.46
N LYS A 140 -8.78 11.59 19.34
CA LYS A 140 -8.71 12.53 20.47
C LYS A 140 -9.83 12.28 21.47
#